data_a577619fd480a6eb06033a4404042087
#
_entry.id   a577619fd480a6eb06033a4404042087
#
_cell.length_a   1.000
_cell.length_b   1.000
_cell.length_c   1.000
_cell.angle_alpha   90.00
_cell.angle_beta   90.00
_cell.angle_gamma   90.00
#
_symmetry.space_group_name_H-M   'P 1'
#
loop_
_entity.id
_entity.type
_entity.pdbx_description
1 polymer ?
#
loop_
_entity_poly.entity_id
_entity_poly.type
_entity_poly.pdbx_seq_one_letter_code
_entity_poly.pdbx_strand_id
1 'polypeptide(L)'
;MTITDILRWLPLLSAAVWFSLSVFQVYRDRVHTFTESFFLAACFSAGFYAIADWILFNATNARTAFLATLASLSFVTVTVLFLFLFTLVYVDRMRRLYWSFALVAGVVLVVVWTGLVQRVTQPNPGGLYIQQFDPLLFLIFLAYVLVFSVGGIFNLYRVHRIVKASSEKLARRTRGLQITFTLVLVLGLMTNGVLGVA
;
A
#
# COMPACT_ATOMS: atom_id res chain seq x y z
N MET A 1 -3.40 20.56 22.44
CA MET A 1 -3.32 19.50 21.41
C MET A 1 -1.91 19.56 20.87
N THR A 2 -1.10 18.55 21.12
CA THR A 2 0.29 18.51 20.66
C THR A 2 0.35 18.01 19.20
N ILE A 3 1.46 18.27 18.50
CA ILE A 3 1.65 17.76 17.12
C ILE A 3 1.54 16.23 17.10
N THR A 4 1.99 15.57 18.17
CA THR A 4 1.88 14.11 18.34
C THR A 4 0.42 13.63 18.43
N ASP A 5 -0.48 14.43 19.02
CA ASP A 5 -1.90 14.07 19.08
C ASP A 5 -2.54 14.11 17.69
N ILE A 6 -2.17 15.09 16.87
CA ILE A 6 -2.65 15.20 15.48
C ILE A 6 -2.14 14.02 14.64
N LEU A 7 -0.86 13.67 14.76
CA LEU A 7 -0.25 12.57 14.01
C LEU A 7 -0.92 11.21 14.31
N ARG A 8 -1.41 11.00 15.55
CA ARG A 8 -2.12 9.77 15.91
C ARG A 8 -3.46 9.57 15.19
N TRP A 9 -4.11 10.66 14.77
CA TRP A 9 -5.41 10.59 14.06
C TRP A 9 -5.28 10.56 12.53
N LEU A 10 -4.12 10.93 12.01
CA LEU A 10 -3.87 11.01 10.57
C LEU A 10 -4.13 9.68 9.83
N PRO A 11 -3.71 8.51 10.36
CA PRO A 11 -4.03 7.23 9.71
C PRO A 11 -5.52 6.94 9.65
N LEU A 12 -6.29 7.33 10.68
CA LEU A 12 -7.75 7.11 10.66
C LEU A 12 -8.44 7.97 9.59
N LEU A 13 -7.99 9.20 9.39
CA LEU A 13 -8.47 10.04 8.28
C LEU A 13 -8.10 9.41 6.92
N SER A 14 -6.90 8.88 6.80
CA SER A 14 -6.48 8.14 5.60
C SER A 14 -7.38 6.91 5.34
N ALA A 15 -7.70 6.14 6.37
CA ALA A 15 -8.63 5.01 6.26
C ALA A 15 -10.01 5.45 5.77
N ALA A 16 -10.55 6.54 6.32
CA ALA A 16 -11.83 7.10 5.91
C ALA A 16 -11.84 7.50 4.42
N VAL A 17 -10.74 8.10 3.93
CA VAL A 17 -10.58 8.44 2.50
C VAL A 17 -10.58 7.17 1.64
N TRP A 18 -9.81 6.14 2.00
CA TRP A 18 -9.72 4.91 1.22
C TRP A 18 -11.05 4.15 1.16
N PHE A 19 -11.76 4.04 2.29
CA PHE A 19 -13.07 3.42 2.31
C PHE A 19 -14.13 4.25 1.56
N SER A 20 -14.07 5.58 1.65
CA SER A 20 -14.96 6.46 0.87
C SER A 20 -14.74 6.29 -0.64
N LEU A 21 -13.47 6.17 -1.09
CA LEU A 21 -13.16 5.87 -2.49
C LEU A 21 -13.72 4.50 -2.91
N SER A 22 -13.63 3.50 -2.04
CA SER A 22 -14.21 2.17 -2.30
C SER A 22 -15.73 2.23 -2.46
N VAL A 23 -16.41 2.89 -1.54
CA VAL A 23 -17.87 3.08 -1.58
C VAL A 23 -18.28 3.88 -2.82
N PHE A 24 -17.58 4.97 -3.11
CA PHE A 24 -17.84 5.78 -4.31
C PHE A 24 -17.71 4.96 -5.60
N GLN A 25 -16.68 4.11 -5.70
CA GLN A 25 -16.50 3.25 -6.86
C GLN A 25 -17.65 2.24 -7.03
N VAL A 26 -18.10 1.62 -5.94
CA VAL A 26 -19.24 0.69 -5.96
C VAL A 26 -20.54 1.39 -6.37
N TYR A 27 -20.76 2.62 -5.89
CA TYR A 27 -21.98 3.39 -6.20
C TYR A 27 -22.01 3.89 -7.64
N ARG A 28 -20.88 4.31 -8.16
CA ARG A 28 -20.78 4.93 -9.49
C ARG A 28 -20.88 3.92 -10.61
N ASP A 29 -20.15 2.83 -10.49
CA ASP A 29 -20.05 1.81 -11.52
C ASP A 29 -20.33 0.46 -10.85
N ARG A 30 -21.41 -0.24 -11.27
CA ARG A 30 -21.60 -1.62 -10.83
C ARG A 30 -20.33 -2.40 -11.17
N VAL A 31 -19.64 -2.93 -10.16
CA VAL A 31 -18.34 -3.64 -10.29
C VAL A 31 -18.53 -4.83 -11.26
N HIS A 32 -18.18 -4.66 -12.51
CA HIS A 32 -18.36 -5.69 -13.55
C HIS A 32 -17.05 -6.13 -14.19
N THR A 33 -15.95 -5.43 -13.93
CA THR A 33 -14.66 -5.72 -14.55
C THR A 33 -13.60 -6.11 -13.51
N PHE A 34 -12.65 -6.94 -13.94
CA PHE A 34 -11.48 -7.29 -13.10
C PHE A 34 -10.68 -6.05 -12.67
N THR A 35 -10.63 -5.03 -13.53
CA THR A 35 -9.94 -3.76 -13.22
C THR A 35 -10.55 -3.07 -12.01
N GLU A 36 -11.88 -2.98 -11.98
CA GLU A 36 -12.61 -2.37 -10.86
C GLU A 36 -12.46 -3.18 -9.58
N SER A 37 -12.51 -4.51 -9.69
CA SER A 37 -12.33 -5.42 -8.55
C SER A 37 -10.94 -5.28 -7.93
N PHE A 38 -9.88 -5.19 -8.73
CA PHE A 38 -8.52 -5.01 -8.21
C PHE A 38 -8.32 -3.62 -7.60
N PHE A 39 -8.88 -2.59 -8.21
CA PHE A 39 -8.84 -1.24 -7.61
C PHE A 39 -9.57 -1.20 -6.27
N LEU A 40 -10.76 -1.78 -6.21
CA LEU A 40 -11.55 -1.89 -4.98
C LEU A 40 -10.80 -2.65 -3.89
N ALA A 41 -10.22 -3.80 -4.22
CA ALA A 41 -9.41 -4.59 -3.29
C ALA A 41 -8.17 -3.81 -2.79
N ALA A 42 -7.53 -3.03 -3.66
CA ALA A 42 -6.44 -2.15 -3.28
C ALA A 42 -6.88 -1.06 -2.30
N CYS A 43 -8.01 -0.40 -2.56
CA CYS A 43 -8.55 0.62 -1.66
C CYS A 43 -8.94 0.04 -0.30
N PHE A 44 -9.58 -1.13 -0.25
CA PHE A 44 -9.91 -1.80 1.01
C PHE A 44 -8.66 -2.18 1.80
N SER A 45 -7.67 -2.80 1.15
CA SER A 45 -6.42 -3.17 1.84
C SER A 45 -5.63 -1.94 2.32
N ALA A 46 -5.62 -0.83 1.55
CA ALA A 46 -5.04 0.43 1.99
C ALA A 46 -5.78 1.05 3.19
N GLY A 47 -7.11 0.92 3.24
CA GLY A 47 -7.90 1.33 4.40
C GLY A 47 -7.56 0.52 5.65
N PHE A 48 -7.45 -0.79 5.53
CA PHE A 48 -7.03 -1.66 6.65
C PHE A 48 -5.58 -1.43 7.06
N TYR A 49 -4.67 -1.16 6.13
CA TYR A 49 -3.31 -0.70 6.43
C TYR A 49 -3.35 0.53 7.35
N ALA A 50 -4.12 1.55 6.98
CA ALA A 50 -4.22 2.77 7.76
C ALA A 50 -4.86 2.54 9.14
N ILE A 51 -5.83 1.61 9.28
CA ILE A 51 -6.35 1.21 10.59
C ILE A 51 -5.26 0.51 11.42
N ALA A 52 -4.48 -0.38 10.83
CA ALA A 52 -3.38 -1.06 11.54
C ALA A 52 -2.34 -0.05 12.05
N ASP A 53 -1.98 0.96 11.25
CA ASP A 53 -1.10 2.05 11.67
C ASP A 53 -1.73 2.89 12.81
N TRP A 54 -3.03 3.16 12.74
CA TRP A 54 -3.70 3.85 13.84
C TRP A 54 -3.65 3.04 15.15
N ILE A 55 -3.86 1.71 15.08
CA ILE A 55 -3.72 0.82 16.24
C ILE A 55 -2.28 0.84 16.76
N LEU A 56 -1.28 0.84 15.88
CA LEU A 56 0.14 0.91 16.24
C LEU A 56 0.46 2.21 17.01
N PHE A 57 0.01 3.36 16.49
CA PHE A 57 0.25 4.66 17.13
C PHE A 57 -0.49 4.85 18.46
N ASN A 58 -1.54 4.08 18.70
CA ASN A 58 -2.31 4.11 19.95
C ASN A 58 -2.10 2.85 20.81
N ALA A 59 -1.11 2.01 20.48
CA ALA A 59 -0.82 0.79 21.23
C ALA A 59 -0.38 1.11 22.65
N THR A 60 -0.96 0.40 23.62
CA THR A 60 -0.63 0.52 25.05
C THR A 60 0.35 -0.53 25.52
N ASN A 61 0.63 -1.54 24.72
CA ASN A 61 1.56 -2.62 25.04
C ASN A 61 2.30 -3.11 23.79
N ALA A 62 3.48 -3.70 24.00
CA ALA A 62 4.37 -4.16 22.94
C ALA A 62 3.74 -5.25 22.05
N ARG A 63 2.88 -6.12 22.62
CA ARG A 63 2.21 -7.19 21.85
C ARG A 63 1.22 -6.60 20.83
N THR A 64 0.40 -5.64 21.25
CA THR A 64 -0.54 -4.95 20.34
C THR A 64 0.23 -4.19 19.26
N ALA A 65 1.31 -3.48 19.63
CA ALA A 65 2.16 -2.78 18.67
C ALA A 65 2.80 -3.75 17.66
N PHE A 66 3.30 -4.90 18.12
CA PHE A 66 3.88 -5.94 17.27
C PHE A 66 2.85 -6.50 16.27
N LEU A 67 1.66 -6.88 16.75
CA LEU A 67 0.60 -7.40 15.87
C LEU A 67 0.09 -6.35 14.88
N ALA A 68 -0.04 -5.10 15.32
CA ALA A 68 -0.42 -4.00 14.44
C ALA A 68 0.63 -3.76 13.35
N THR A 69 1.93 -3.85 13.67
CA THR A 69 3.01 -3.76 12.68
C THR A 69 2.92 -4.88 11.65
N LEU A 70 2.75 -6.14 12.09
CA LEU A 70 2.59 -7.27 11.17
C LEU A 70 1.38 -7.11 10.26
N ALA A 71 0.25 -6.66 10.80
CA ALA A 71 -0.96 -6.39 10.03
C ALA A 71 -0.73 -5.26 9.01
N SER A 72 -0.11 -4.17 9.42
CA SER A 72 0.23 -3.03 8.56
C SER A 72 1.09 -3.48 7.36
N LEU A 73 2.19 -4.19 7.60
CA LEU A 73 3.07 -4.71 6.54
C LEU A 73 2.37 -5.70 5.62
N SER A 74 1.48 -6.54 6.18
CA SER A 74 0.67 -7.47 5.39
C SER A 74 -0.29 -6.74 4.46
N PHE A 75 -0.99 -5.72 4.95
CA PHE A 75 -1.89 -4.93 4.12
C PHE A 75 -1.16 -4.09 3.08
N VAL A 76 0.05 -3.58 3.37
CA VAL A 76 0.91 -2.93 2.36
C VAL A 76 1.24 -3.93 1.24
N THR A 77 1.66 -5.15 1.59
CA THR A 77 1.96 -6.20 0.61
C THR A 77 0.77 -6.46 -0.32
N VAL A 78 -0.42 -6.61 0.25
CA VAL A 78 -1.67 -6.87 -0.50
C VAL A 78 -2.07 -5.65 -1.34
N THR A 79 -1.95 -4.44 -0.79
CA THR A 79 -2.26 -3.19 -1.50
C THR A 79 -1.38 -3.03 -2.73
N VAL A 80 -0.08 -3.19 -2.59
CA VAL A 80 0.89 -3.07 -3.68
C VAL A 80 0.63 -4.12 -4.76
N LEU A 81 0.30 -5.36 -4.39
CA LEU A 81 -0.11 -6.41 -5.34
C LEU A 81 -1.34 -5.98 -6.15
N PHE A 82 -2.42 -5.59 -5.48
CA PHE A 82 -3.66 -5.25 -6.17
C PHE A 82 -3.54 -3.99 -7.02
N LEU A 83 -2.79 -2.99 -6.59
CA LEU A 83 -2.47 -1.83 -7.40
C LEU A 83 -1.68 -2.20 -8.66
N PHE A 84 -0.70 -3.10 -8.53
CA PHE A 84 0.06 -3.59 -9.68
C PHE A 84 -0.83 -4.40 -10.63
N LEU A 85 -1.64 -5.33 -10.13
CA LEU A 85 -2.59 -6.11 -10.92
C LEU A 85 -3.61 -5.21 -11.62
N PHE A 86 -4.11 -4.18 -10.95
CA PHE A 86 -4.95 -3.15 -11.56
C PHE A 86 -4.29 -2.53 -12.79
N THR A 87 -3.00 -2.15 -12.68
CA THR A 87 -2.27 -1.56 -13.81
C THR A 87 -2.05 -2.56 -14.96
N LEU A 88 -1.82 -3.84 -14.65
CA LEU A 88 -1.66 -4.90 -15.66
C LEU A 88 -2.96 -5.16 -16.44
N VAL A 89 -4.10 -5.23 -15.76
CA VAL A 89 -5.40 -5.42 -16.42
C VAL A 89 -5.76 -4.20 -17.27
N TYR A 90 -5.42 -3.00 -16.80
CA TYR A 90 -5.64 -1.78 -17.56
C TYR A 90 -4.88 -1.73 -18.90
N VAL A 91 -3.75 -2.47 -18.99
CA VAL A 91 -2.92 -2.64 -20.21
C VAL A 91 -3.38 -3.82 -21.05
N ASP A 92 -4.42 -4.55 -20.64
CA ASP A 92 -4.91 -5.80 -21.25
C ASP A 92 -3.81 -6.88 -21.41
N ARG A 93 -2.94 -7.00 -20.39
CA ARG A 93 -1.81 -7.93 -20.41
C ARG A 93 -1.89 -9.02 -19.36
N MET A 94 -1.67 -10.23 -19.81
CA MET A 94 -1.09 -11.37 -19.08
C MET A 94 -1.94 -11.99 -17.97
N ARG A 95 -3.21 -12.32 -18.19
CA ARG A 95 -4.04 -13.09 -17.24
C ARG A 95 -3.35 -14.34 -16.66
N ARG A 96 -2.47 -14.99 -17.44
CA ARG A 96 -1.76 -16.21 -17.01
C ARG A 96 -0.70 -15.95 -15.92
N LEU A 97 -0.18 -14.74 -15.79
CA LEU A 97 0.87 -14.40 -14.81
C LEU A 97 0.33 -13.86 -13.49
N TYR A 98 -0.99 -13.63 -13.33
CA TYR A 98 -1.54 -13.11 -12.07
C TYR A 98 -1.24 -14.04 -10.90
N TRP A 99 -1.32 -15.35 -11.09
CA TRP A 99 -0.99 -16.33 -10.07
C TRP A 99 0.47 -16.30 -9.63
N SER A 100 1.39 -16.06 -10.57
CA SER A 100 2.82 -15.91 -10.23
C SER A 100 3.06 -14.69 -9.34
N PHE A 101 2.41 -13.55 -9.63
CA PHE A 101 2.50 -12.35 -8.79
C PHE A 101 1.85 -12.56 -7.42
N ALA A 102 0.71 -13.24 -7.36
CA ALA A 102 0.07 -13.61 -6.11
C ALA A 102 0.96 -14.55 -5.26
N LEU A 103 1.65 -15.49 -5.90
CA LEU A 103 2.60 -16.37 -5.23
C LEU A 103 3.78 -15.59 -4.64
N VAL A 104 4.36 -14.65 -5.39
CA VAL A 104 5.42 -13.77 -4.87
C VAL A 104 4.94 -12.98 -3.67
N ALA A 105 3.74 -12.39 -3.72
CA ALA A 105 3.17 -11.69 -2.58
C ALA A 105 2.93 -12.64 -1.39
N GLY A 106 2.50 -13.88 -1.64
CA GLY A 106 2.36 -14.92 -0.62
C GLY A 106 3.69 -15.23 0.08
N VAL A 107 4.78 -15.36 -0.67
CA VAL A 107 6.13 -15.55 -0.10
C VAL A 107 6.53 -14.35 0.76
N VAL A 108 6.28 -13.12 0.30
CA VAL A 108 6.56 -11.92 1.10
C VAL A 108 5.72 -11.87 2.37
N LEU A 109 4.46 -12.28 2.34
CA LEU A 109 3.63 -12.41 3.54
C LEU A 109 4.22 -13.42 4.53
N VAL A 110 4.71 -14.56 4.06
CA VAL A 110 5.42 -15.52 4.92
C VAL A 110 6.64 -14.87 5.56
N VAL A 111 7.45 -14.13 4.80
CA VAL A 111 8.61 -13.38 5.32
C VAL A 111 8.19 -12.37 6.39
N VAL A 112 7.09 -11.62 6.18
CA VAL A 112 6.55 -10.66 7.16
C VAL A 112 6.23 -11.36 8.49
N TRP A 113 5.59 -12.52 8.45
CA TRP A 113 5.13 -13.23 9.65
C TRP A 113 6.20 -14.09 10.32
N THR A 114 7.25 -14.52 9.61
CA THR A 114 8.27 -15.41 10.15
C THR A 114 9.49 -14.74 10.75
N GLY A 115 9.70 -13.45 10.50
CA GLY A 115 10.90 -12.83 11.08
C GLY A 115 11.25 -11.42 10.62
N LEU A 116 10.45 -10.80 9.76
CA LEU A 116 10.74 -9.44 9.30
C LEU A 116 10.78 -8.44 10.48
N VAL A 117 9.83 -8.54 11.42
CA VAL A 117 9.82 -7.73 12.64
C VAL A 117 10.45 -8.53 13.76
N GLN A 118 11.64 -8.12 14.19
CA GLN A 118 12.37 -8.80 15.27
C GLN A 118 11.86 -8.39 16.65
N ARG A 119 11.70 -7.09 16.87
CA ARG A 119 11.27 -6.53 18.16
C ARG A 119 10.48 -5.24 17.95
N VAL A 120 9.65 -4.94 18.93
CA VAL A 120 8.96 -3.65 19.05
C VAL A 120 9.24 -3.13 20.44
N THR A 121 9.89 -1.97 20.52
CA THR A 121 10.34 -1.35 21.78
C THR A 121 9.73 0.02 21.96
N GLN A 122 9.52 0.41 23.21
CA GLN A 122 9.08 1.75 23.58
C GLN A 122 10.24 2.44 24.30
N PRO A 123 10.96 3.36 23.65
CA PRO A 123 12.18 3.96 24.23
C PRO A 123 11.87 4.85 25.42
N ASN A 124 10.68 5.50 25.46
CA ASN A 124 10.26 6.38 26.54
C ASN A 124 8.84 6.04 27.00
N PRO A 125 8.53 6.14 28.33
CA PRO A 125 7.16 5.97 28.81
C PRO A 125 6.19 6.93 28.10
N GLY A 126 5.13 6.40 27.49
CA GLY A 126 4.16 7.19 26.72
C GLY A 126 4.61 7.59 25.30
N GLY A 127 5.84 7.25 24.88
CA GLY A 127 6.31 7.43 23.51
C GLY A 127 5.73 6.42 22.52
N LEU A 128 5.99 6.65 21.23
CA LEU A 128 5.60 5.72 20.18
C LEU A 128 6.48 4.46 20.23
N TYR A 129 5.90 3.32 19.82
CA TYR A 129 6.64 2.08 19.66
C TYR A 129 7.51 2.14 18.40
N ILE A 130 8.78 1.75 18.53
CA ILE A 130 9.76 1.67 17.44
C ILE A 130 9.91 0.20 17.05
N GLN A 131 9.84 -0.06 15.75
CA GLN A 131 10.01 -1.39 15.18
C GLN A 131 11.49 -1.63 14.84
N GLN A 132 11.99 -2.79 15.18
CA GLN A 132 13.30 -3.28 14.75
C GLN A 132 13.10 -4.40 13.73
N PHE A 133 13.58 -4.16 12.52
CA PHE A 133 13.48 -5.09 11.41
C PHE A 133 14.75 -5.90 11.23
N ASP A 134 14.60 -7.13 10.74
CA ASP A 134 15.73 -7.87 10.18
C ASP A 134 16.20 -7.16 8.90
N PRO A 135 17.48 -6.76 8.79
CA PRO A 135 17.94 -5.96 7.66
C PRO A 135 17.81 -6.67 6.31
N LEU A 136 18.05 -8.00 6.27
CA LEU A 136 17.97 -8.78 5.03
C LEU A 136 16.52 -8.97 4.59
N LEU A 137 15.65 -9.36 5.53
CA LEU A 137 14.24 -9.56 5.24
C LEU A 137 13.55 -8.23 4.90
N PHE A 138 13.96 -7.15 5.54
CA PHE A 138 13.48 -5.80 5.21
C PHE A 138 13.88 -5.37 3.80
N LEU A 139 15.11 -5.69 3.38
CA LEU A 139 15.55 -5.43 2.01
C LEU A 139 14.72 -6.20 0.98
N ILE A 140 14.38 -7.48 1.26
CA ILE A 140 13.49 -8.28 0.41
C ILE A 140 12.10 -7.66 0.32
N PHE A 141 11.53 -7.26 1.46
CA PHE A 141 10.24 -6.57 1.51
C PHE A 141 10.26 -5.25 0.73
N LEU A 142 11.29 -4.43 0.93
CA LEU A 142 11.47 -3.16 0.24
C LEU A 142 11.62 -3.37 -1.27
N ALA A 143 12.42 -4.36 -1.68
CA ALA A 143 12.58 -4.70 -3.10
C ALA A 143 11.24 -5.10 -3.73
N TYR A 144 10.42 -5.91 -3.04
CA TYR A 144 9.07 -6.23 -3.47
C TYR A 144 8.22 -4.96 -3.69
N VAL A 145 8.14 -4.09 -2.69
CA VAL A 145 7.35 -2.85 -2.76
C VAL A 145 7.82 -1.97 -3.92
N LEU A 146 9.14 -1.79 -4.08
CA LEU A 146 9.71 -0.98 -5.15
C LEU A 146 9.45 -1.57 -6.54
N VAL A 147 9.73 -2.86 -6.74
CA VAL A 147 9.57 -3.52 -8.06
C VAL A 147 8.11 -3.46 -8.52
N PHE A 148 7.17 -3.77 -7.65
CA PHE A 148 5.75 -3.77 -8.02
C PHE A 148 5.21 -2.34 -8.20
N SER A 149 5.61 -1.39 -7.36
CA SER A 149 5.18 0.01 -7.49
C SER A 149 5.75 0.68 -8.73
N VAL A 150 7.06 0.54 -8.97
CA VAL A 150 7.71 1.09 -10.17
C VAL A 150 7.18 0.40 -11.43
N GLY A 151 6.98 -0.93 -11.39
CA GLY A 151 6.34 -1.68 -12.45
C GLY A 151 4.93 -1.18 -12.77
N GLY A 152 4.14 -0.87 -11.75
CA GLY A 152 2.81 -0.26 -11.90
C GLY A 152 2.86 1.12 -12.58
N ILE A 153 3.77 1.99 -12.14
CA ILE A 153 3.98 3.31 -12.76
C ILE A 153 4.41 3.17 -14.22
N PHE A 154 5.31 2.23 -14.51
CA PHE A 154 5.77 1.96 -15.88
C PHE A 154 4.63 1.46 -16.77
N ASN A 155 3.76 0.58 -16.27
CA ASN A 155 2.58 0.14 -16.98
C ASN A 155 1.66 1.33 -17.33
N LEU A 156 1.37 2.21 -16.36
CA LEU A 156 0.55 3.40 -16.60
C LEU A 156 1.19 4.36 -17.60
N TYR A 157 2.52 4.55 -17.55
CA TYR A 157 3.23 5.34 -18.53
C TYR A 157 3.08 4.78 -19.95
N ARG A 158 3.19 3.47 -20.08
CA ARG A 158 3.02 2.78 -21.37
C ARG A 158 1.60 2.96 -21.92
N VAL A 159 0.58 2.79 -21.07
CA VAL A 159 -0.82 3.05 -21.46
C VAL A 159 -1.00 4.49 -21.90
N HIS A 160 -0.48 5.44 -21.13
CA HIS A 160 -0.57 6.86 -21.47
C HIS A 160 -0.03 7.14 -22.88
N ARG A 161 1.12 6.55 -23.27
CA ARG A 161 1.70 6.70 -24.61
C ARG A 161 0.81 6.13 -25.70
N ILE A 162 0.21 4.96 -25.48
CA ILE A 162 -0.68 4.30 -26.46
C ILE A 162 -1.97 5.11 -26.64
N VAL A 163 -2.56 5.54 -25.53
CA VAL A 163 -3.87 6.20 -25.52
C VAL A 163 -3.79 7.66 -25.96
N LYS A 164 -2.63 8.32 -25.81
CA LYS A 164 -2.44 9.71 -26.23
C LYS A 164 -2.72 9.91 -27.72
N ALA A 165 -2.48 8.88 -28.54
CA ALA A 165 -2.74 8.90 -29.96
C ALA A 165 -4.24 8.74 -30.33
N SER A 166 -5.06 8.15 -29.43
CA SER A 166 -6.45 7.78 -29.72
C SER A 166 -7.50 8.61 -28.97
N SER A 167 -7.21 9.09 -27.75
CA SER A 167 -8.16 9.84 -26.94
C SER A 167 -7.48 10.74 -25.90
N GLU A 168 -7.62 12.05 -26.08
CA GLU A 168 -7.06 13.03 -25.14
C GLU A 168 -7.69 12.93 -23.72
N LYS A 169 -8.98 12.60 -23.64
CA LYS A 169 -9.69 12.44 -22.36
C LYS A 169 -9.14 11.27 -21.57
N LEU A 170 -8.86 10.14 -22.23
CA LEU A 170 -8.31 8.95 -21.60
C LEU A 170 -6.84 9.15 -21.25
N ALA A 171 -6.08 9.87 -22.07
CA ALA A 171 -4.69 10.24 -21.80
C ALA A 171 -4.57 11.11 -20.54
N ARG A 172 -5.45 12.10 -20.36
CA ARG A 172 -5.49 12.94 -19.13
C ARG A 172 -5.79 12.09 -17.88
N ARG A 173 -6.77 11.16 -17.97
CA ARG A 173 -7.09 10.25 -16.85
C ARG A 173 -5.90 9.36 -16.46
N THR A 174 -5.25 8.75 -17.45
CA THR A 174 -4.10 7.88 -17.21
C THR A 174 -2.91 8.66 -16.61
N ARG A 175 -2.68 9.89 -17.06
CA ARG A 175 -1.66 10.77 -16.49
C ARG A 175 -2.00 11.14 -15.02
N GLY A 176 -3.27 11.43 -14.73
CA GLY A 176 -3.72 11.67 -13.36
C GLY A 176 -3.43 10.48 -12.45
N LEU A 177 -3.79 9.26 -12.86
CA LEU A 177 -3.49 8.02 -12.14
C LEU A 177 -1.97 7.84 -11.92
N GLN A 178 -1.16 8.07 -12.94
CA GLN A 178 0.30 7.96 -12.85
C GLN A 178 0.88 8.93 -11.82
N ILE A 179 0.45 10.19 -11.84
CA ILE A 179 0.89 11.21 -10.86
C ILE A 179 0.47 10.78 -9.46
N THR A 180 -0.78 10.37 -9.26
CA THR A 180 -1.28 9.91 -7.96
C THR A 180 -0.49 8.71 -7.44
N PHE A 181 -0.23 7.70 -8.26
CA PHE A 181 0.59 6.55 -7.90
C PHE A 181 2.02 6.94 -7.49
N THR A 182 2.64 7.83 -8.26
CA THR A 182 3.99 8.32 -7.96
C THR A 182 4.02 9.08 -6.64
N LEU A 183 3.04 9.95 -6.39
CA LEU A 183 2.92 10.68 -5.12
C LEU A 183 2.72 9.74 -3.93
N VAL A 184 1.82 8.76 -4.05
CA VAL A 184 1.56 7.77 -2.99
C VAL A 184 2.83 6.95 -2.69
N LEU A 185 3.57 6.53 -3.73
CA LEU A 185 4.83 5.81 -3.56
C LEU A 185 5.88 6.68 -2.85
N VAL A 186 6.09 7.91 -3.30
CA VAL A 186 7.08 8.82 -2.71
C VAL A 186 6.73 9.14 -1.26
N LEU A 187 5.45 9.47 -0.98
CA LEU A 187 5.01 9.75 0.39
C LEU A 187 5.11 8.51 1.26
N GLY A 188 4.73 7.33 0.76
CA GLY A 188 4.85 6.06 1.50
C GLY A 188 6.31 5.71 1.81
N LEU A 189 7.23 5.91 0.88
CA LEU A 189 8.67 5.70 1.12
C LEU A 189 9.23 6.72 2.11
N MET A 190 8.82 7.98 2.04
CA MET A 190 9.28 9.01 2.99
C MET A 190 8.75 8.76 4.41
N THR A 191 7.49 8.37 4.55
CA THR A 191 6.88 8.16 5.88
C THR A 191 7.31 6.86 6.53
N ASN A 192 7.44 5.77 5.79
CA ASN A 192 7.73 4.45 6.34
C ASN A 192 9.16 3.96 6.07
N GLY A 193 9.81 4.44 5.00
CA GLY A 193 11.16 4.02 4.66
C GLY A 193 12.25 4.87 5.30
N VAL A 194 12.06 6.19 5.36
CA VAL A 194 13.08 7.12 5.87
C VAL A 194 12.85 7.46 7.33
N LEU A 195 11.59 7.75 7.71
CA LEU A 195 11.26 8.11 9.09
C LEU A 195 11.11 6.90 10.03
N GLY A 196 10.92 5.69 9.49
CA GLY A 196 10.85 4.45 10.27
C GLY A 196 12.23 3.87 10.63
N VAL A 197 13.32 4.39 10.05
CA VAL A 197 14.71 3.94 10.29
C VAL A 197 15.50 4.95 11.14
N ALA A 198 14.98 6.17 11.33
CA ALA A 198 15.55 7.21 12.19
C ALA A 198 14.98 7.14 13.60
#